data_ae1494e10c2866e0520047eca01127aa
#
_entry.id   ae1494e10c2866e0520047eca01127aa
#
_cell.length_a   1.000
_cell.length_b   1.000
_cell.length_c   1.000
_cell.angle_alpha   90.00
_cell.angle_beta   90.00
_cell.angle_gamma   90.00
#
_symmetry.space_group_name_H-M   'P 1'
#
loop_
_entity.id
_entity.type
_entity.pdbx_description
1 polymer ?
#
loop_
_entity_poly.entity_id
_entity_poly.type
_entity_poly.pdbx_seq_one_letter_code
_entity_poly.pdbx_strand_id
1 'polypeptide(L)'
;IKEARKIIGKKIIGITCHNSITLAKIAIKAKASYIALGAFYSSKTKKTSHRAHFKILKKIKKITKTPIVAIGGINSENYKNLLLNNANFLAISGYVWNNKKYKPLEAIEKLK
;
A
#
# COMPACT_ATOMS: atom_id res chain seq x y z
N ILE A 1 2.68 17.78 -2.36
CA ILE A 1 1.53 17.40 -3.19
C ILE A 1 0.78 18.58 -3.79
N LYS A 2 0.66 19.69 -3.06
CA LYS A 2 -0.02 20.89 -3.61
C LYS A 2 0.65 21.41 -4.88
N GLU A 3 1.98 21.43 -4.90
CA GLU A 3 2.74 21.84 -6.07
C GLU A 3 2.57 20.86 -7.24
N ALA A 4 2.64 19.56 -6.96
CA ALA A 4 2.41 18.54 -7.97
C ALA A 4 1.01 18.66 -8.56
N ARG A 5 0.00 18.92 -7.72
CA ARG A 5 -1.39 19.06 -8.17
C ARG A 5 -1.57 20.28 -9.06
N LYS A 6 -0.85 21.37 -8.80
CA LYS A 6 -0.86 22.55 -9.68
C LYS A 6 -0.30 22.24 -11.08
N ILE A 7 0.71 21.36 -11.14
CA ILE A 7 1.36 21.02 -12.40
C ILE A 7 0.54 20.05 -13.23
N ILE A 8 0.04 18.98 -12.59
CA ILE A 8 -0.61 17.88 -13.33
C ILE A 8 -2.15 17.90 -13.25
N GLY A 9 -2.72 18.84 -12.48
CA GLY A 9 -4.17 19.01 -12.40
C GLY A 9 -4.88 17.81 -11.80
N LYS A 10 -5.84 17.24 -12.50
CA LYS A 10 -6.69 16.14 -12.04
C LYS A 10 -6.08 14.75 -12.20
N LYS A 11 -4.85 14.65 -12.68
CA LYS A 11 -4.19 13.35 -12.86
C LYS A 11 -3.97 12.65 -11.50
N ILE A 12 -3.78 11.35 -11.55
CA ILE A 12 -3.62 10.53 -10.34
C ILE A 12 -2.32 10.85 -9.61
N ILE A 13 -2.44 11.18 -8.33
CA ILE A 13 -1.29 11.37 -7.43
C ILE A 13 -1.46 10.45 -6.24
N GLY A 14 -0.49 9.57 -6.02
CA GLY A 14 -0.43 8.74 -4.83
C GLY A 14 0.63 9.23 -3.86
N ILE A 15 0.40 9.05 -2.58
CA ILE A 15 1.34 9.45 -1.53
C ILE A 15 1.59 8.28 -0.59
N THR A 16 2.87 8.00 -0.37
CA THR A 16 3.28 6.99 0.62
C THR A 16 3.27 7.62 2.00
N CYS A 17 2.49 7.03 2.90
CA CYS A 17 2.32 7.53 4.26
C CYS A 17 2.95 6.63 5.32
N HIS A 18 3.66 5.58 4.91
CA HIS A 18 4.29 4.59 5.78
C HIS A 18 3.27 4.02 6.78
N ASN A 19 3.47 4.15 8.09
CA ASN A 19 2.51 3.74 9.09
C ASN A 19 1.97 4.93 9.89
N SER A 20 1.99 6.11 9.30
CA SER A 20 1.67 7.37 9.98
C SER A 20 0.27 7.87 9.66
N ILE A 21 -0.58 7.94 10.67
CA ILE A 21 -1.91 8.54 10.55
C ILE A 21 -1.78 10.05 10.26
N THR A 22 -0.78 10.71 10.82
CA THR A 22 -0.53 12.13 10.58
C THR A 22 -0.25 12.40 9.11
N LEU A 23 0.65 11.61 8.50
CA LEU A 23 0.95 11.74 7.07
C LEU A 23 -0.27 11.43 6.22
N ALA A 24 -1.06 10.42 6.61
CA ALA A 24 -2.28 10.07 5.90
C ALA A 24 -3.28 11.22 5.93
N LYS A 25 -3.48 11.86 7.08
CA LYS A 25 -4.37 13.03 7.19
C LYS A 25 -3.92 14.20 6.33
N ILE A 26 -2.61 14.46 6.28
CA ILE A 26 -2.04 15.50 5.41
C ILE A 26 -2.32 15.17 3.94
N ALA A 27 -2.08 13.94 3.53
CA ALA A 27 -2.30 13.49 2.16
C ALA A 27 -3.78 13.58 1.75
N ILE A 28 -4.68 13.19 2.63
CA ILE A 28 -6.14 13.28 2.40
C ILE A 28 -6.55 14.73 2.23
N LYS A 29 -6.10 15.60 3.13
CA LYS A 29 -6.41 17.03 3.07
C LYS A 29 -5.88 17.69 1.81
N ALA A 30 -4.75 17.22 1.30
CA ALA A 30 -4.16 17.69 0.05
C ALA A 30 -4.76 17.02 -1.20
N LYS A 31 -5.83 16.24 -1.04
CA LYS A 31 -6.59 15.58 -2.12
C LYS A 31 -5.77 14.57 -2.93
N ALA A 32 -4.98 13.75 -2.25
CA ALA A 32 -4.31 12.62 -2.88
C ALA A 32 -5.34 11.68 -3.51
N SER A 33 -5.02 11.12 -4.66
CA SER A 33 -5.90 10.16 -5.34
C SER A 33 -5.93 8.83 -4.62
N TYR A 34 -4.82 8.43 -4.01
CA TYR A 34 -4.72 7.28 -3.12
C TYR A 34 -3.59 7.49 -2.12
N ILE A 35 -3.60 6.72 -1.06
CA ILE A 35 -2.51 6.70 -0.08
C ILE A 35 -1.94 5.29 0.02
N ALA A 36 -0.62 5.18 0.13
CA ALA A 36 0.06 3.91 0.30
C ALA A 36 0.55 3.78 1.74
N LEU A 37 0.22 2.67 2.37
CA LEU A 37 0.62 2.35 3.73
C LEU A 37 1.47 1.07 3.74
N GLY A 38 2.47 1.04 4.55
CA GLY A 38 3.38 -0.10 4.70
C GLY A 38 4.63 0.27 5.49
N ALA A 39 5.59 -0.61 5.60
CA ALA A 39 5.53 -1.98 5.12
C ALA A 39 4.80 -2.87 6.11
N PHE A 40 3.88 -3.70 5.66
CA PHE A 40 3.12 -4.59 6.55
C PHE A 40 3.91 -5.86 6.91
N TYR A 41 4.73 -6.35 5.99
CA TYR A 41 5.53 -7.55 6.21
C TYR A 41 7.00 -7.27 5.90
N SER A 42 7.89 -8.08 6.51
CA SER A 42 9.33 -7.95 6.23
C SER A 42 9.62 -8.46 4.81
N SER A 43 10.55 -7.77 4.15
CA SER A 43 11.01 -8.12 2.82
C SER A 43 12.51 -8.43 2.87
N LYS A 44 12.97 -9.38 2.05
CA LYS A 44 14.39 -9.70 1.93
C LYS A 44 15.19 -8.56 1.28
N THR A 45 14.51 -7.67 0.57
CA THR A 45 15.15 -6.59 -0.20
C THR A 45 15.29 -5.29 0.58
N LYS A 46 14.50 -5.09 1.62
CA LYS A 46 14.59 -3.90 2.48
C LYS A 46 14.31 -4.27 3.92
N LYS A 47 15.28 -4.00 4.80
CA LYS A 47 15.03 -4.02 6.23
C LYS A 47 14.39 -2.69 6.60
N THR A 48 13.10 -2.71 6.89
CA THR A 48 12.42 -1.52 7.40
C THR A 48 12.35 -1.63 8.91
N SER A 49 12.79 -0.57 9.60
CA SER A 49 12.72 -0.48 11.06
C SER A 49 11.30 -0.27 11.58
N HIS A 50 10.36 0.12 10.70
CA HIS A 50 8.99 0.40 11.07
C HIS A 50 8.03 -0.45 10.25
N ARG A 51 7.20 -1.24 10.95
CA ARG A 51 6.14 -2.02 10.33
C ARG A 51 4.80 -1.38 10.58
N ALA A 52 3.99 -1.29 9.52
CA ALA A 52 2.60 -0.89 9.66
C ALA A 52 1.80 -2.03 10.28
N HIS A 53 0.81 -1.67 11.09
CA HIS A 53 -0.10 -2.62 11.71
C HIS A 53 -1.47 -2.53 11.04
N PHE A 54 -2.19 -3.66 10.94
CA PHE A 54 -3.52 -3.69 10.32
C PHE A 54 -4.51 -2.67 10.90
N LYS A 55 -4.36 -2.32 12.17
CA LYS A 55 -5.22 -1.31 12.82
C LYS A 55 -5.20 0.04 12.12
N ILE A 56 -4.09 0.42 11.46
CA ILE A 56 -4.01 1.69 10.75
C ILE A 56 -4.99 1.72 9.58
N LEU A 57 -5.19 0.60 8.90
CA LEU A 57 -6.15 0.50 7.80
C LEU A 57 -7.56 0.84 8.26
N LYS A 58 -7.98 0.26 9.38
CA LYS A 58 -9.30 0.51 9.96
C LYS A 58 -9.46 1.95 10.41
N LYS A 59 -8.44 2.51 11.07
CA LYS A 59 -8.48 3.89 11.54
C LYS A 59 -8.63 4.88 10.39
N ILE A 60 -7.88 4.68 9.32
CA ILE A 60 -7.92 5.58 8.16
C ILE A 60 -9.24 5.42 7.41
N LYS A 61 -9.78 4.22 7.29
CA LYS A 61 -11.08 3.98 6.63
C LYS A 61 -12.24 4.68 7.34
N LYS A 62 -12.13 4.93 8.63
CA LYS A 62 -13.14 5.67 9.39
C LYS A 62 -13.16 7.16 9.07
N ILE A 63 -12.05 7.71 8.57
CA ILE A 63 -11.91 9.16 8.35
C ILE A 63 -11.91 9.55 6.88
N THR A 64 -11.83 8.60 5.96
CA THR A 64 -11.81 8.92 4.53
C THR A 64 -12.27 7.76 3.68
N LYS A 65 -12.76 8.10 2.47
CA LYS A 65 -13.05 7.13 1.41
C LYS A 65 -11.90 7.03 0.39
N THR A 66 -10.81 7.76 0.60
CA THR A 66 -9.63 7.71 -0.27
C THR A 66 -9.12 6.27 -0.35
N PRO A 67 -8.87 5.74 -1.57
CA PRO A 67 -8.36 4.38 -1.71
C PRO A 67 -7.03 4.18 -0.99
N ILE A 68 -6.86 3.02 -0.38
CA ILE A 68 -5.64 2.66 0.34
C ILE A 68 -4.95 1.52 -0.40
N VAL A 69 -3.66 1.73 -0.68
CA VAL A 69 -2.76 0.71 -1.24
C VAL A 69 -1.89 0.19 -0.10
N ALA A 70 -1.92 -1.11 0.15
CA ALA A 70 -1.02 -1.73 1.10
C ALA A 70 0.22 -2.24 0.37
N ILE A 71 1.38 -2.02 0.95
CA ILE A 71 2.67 -2.39 0.36
C ILE A 71 3.58 -3.03 1.41
N GLY A 72 4.53 -3.83 0.96
CA GLY A 72 5.61 -4.37 1.77
C GLY A 72 5.49 -5.86 2.06
N GLY A 73 6.35 -6.67 1.45
CA GLY A 73 6.49 -8.10 1.72
C GLY A 73 5.26 -8.96 1.45
N ILE A 74 4.36 -8.50 0.59
CA ILE A 74 3.08 -9.18 0.29
C ILE A 74 3.31 -10.37 -0.65
N ASN A 75 2.68 -11.49 -0.34
CA ASN A 75 2.77 -12.72 -1.15
C ASN A 75 1.44 -13.48 -1.11
N SER A 76 1.41 -14.67 -1.73
CA SER A 76 0.19 -15.49 -1.81
C SER A 76 -0.29 -16.06 -0.47
N GLU A 77 0.57 -16.07 0.55
CA GLU A 77 0.21 -16.59 1.87
C GLU A 77 -0.36 -15.52 2.80
N ASN A 78 -0.03 -14.25 2.57
CA ASN A 78 -0.38 -13.18 3.50
C ASN A 78 -1.29 -12.07 2.92
N TYR A 79 -1.54 -12.06 1.62
CA TYR A 79 -2.28 -10.95 0.98
C TYR A 79 -3.73 -10.82 1.45
N LYS A 80 -4.38 -11.92 1.78
CA LYS A 80 -5.80 -11.92 2.17
C LYS A 80 -6.07 -11.14 3.45
N ASN A 81 -5.13 -11.16 4.39
CA ASN A 81 -5.29 -10.44 5.65
C ASN A 81 -5.40 -8.93 5.44
N LEU A 82 -4.68 -8.40 4.45
CA LEU A 82 -4.74 -6.98 4.13
C LEU A 82 -6.08 -6.60 3.51
N LEU A 83 -6.61 -7.43 2.61
CA LEU A 83 -7.92 -7.21 2.01
C LEU A 83 -9.03 -7.30 3.05
N LEU A 84 -8.94 -8.27 3.96
CA LEU A 84 -9.90 -8.42 5.07
C LEU A 84 -9.88 -7.22 6.02
N ASN A 85 -8.76 -6.53 6.12
CA ASN A 85 -8.61 -5.33 6.95
C ASN A 85 -8.81 -4.03 6.15
N ASN A 86 -9.51 -4.11 5.02
CA ASN A 86 -9.98 -2.95 4.23
C ASN A 86 -8.93 -2.25 3.36
N ALA A 87 -7.82 -2.89 3.03
CA ALA A 87 -6.97 -2.39 1.95
C ALA A 87 -7.74 -2.50 0.63
N ASN A 88 -7.71 -1.46 -0.18
CA ASN A 88 -8.39 -1.44 -1.48
C ASN A 88 -7.54 -2.12 -2.55
N PHE A 89 -6.24 -1.90 -2.51
CA PHE A 89 -5.28 -2.42 -3.48
C PHE A 89 -4.02 -2.90 -2.78
N LEU A 90 -3.30 -3.79 -3.44
CA LEU A 90 -2.03 -4.32 -2.96
C LEU A 90 -0.94 -3.99 -3.96
N ALA A 91 0.20 -3.49 -3.48
CA ALA A 91 1.38 -3.29 -4.30
C ALA A 91 2.36 -4.42 -3.99
N ILE A 92 2.61 -5.25 -4.97
CA ILE A 92 3.41 -6.47 -4.82
C ILE A 92 4.57 -6.43 -5.80
N SER A 93 5.78 -6.65 -5.32
CA SER A 93 6.97 -6.61 -6.16
C SER A 93 7.81 -7.88 -6.03
N GLY A 94 8.48 -8.08 -4.90
CA GLY A 94 9.41 -9.19 -4.74
C GLY A 94 8.80 -10.57 -4.94
N TYR A 95 7.56 -10.76 -4.49
CA TYR A 95 6.87 -12.03 -4.67
C TYR A 95 6.75 -12.41 -6.15
N VAL A 96 6.47 -11.45 -7.02
CA VAL A 96 6.29 -11.69 -8.46
C VAL A 96 7.64 -11.80 -9.17
N TRP A 97 8.53 -10.83 -8.95
CA TRP A 97 9.76 -10.69 -9.73
C TRP A 97 10.94 -11.49 -9.18
N ASN A 98 10.98 -11.72 -7.87
CA ASN A 98 12.08 -12.44 -7.21
C ASN A 98 11.67 -13.83 -6.72
N ASN A 99 10.59 -14.37 -7.27
CA ASN A 99 10.08 -15.68 -6.86
C ASN A 99 10.95 -16.80 -7.43
N LYS A 100 11.48 -17.65 -6.55
CA LYS A 100 12.32 -18.79 -6.95
C LYS A 100 11.50 -20.01 -7.34
N LYS A 101 10.24 -20.06 -6.90
CA LYS A 101 9.35 -21.23 -7.14
C LYS A 101 8.46 -21.04 -8.35
N TYR A 102 7.95 -19.85 -8.58
CA TYR A 102 7.01 -19.54 -9.65
C TYR A 102 7.55 -18.49 -10.62
N LYS A 103 7.25 -18.62 -11.89
CA LYS A 103 7.42 -17.56 -12.88
C LYS A 103 6.41 -16.44 -12.61
N PRO A 104 6.66 -15.20 -13.07
CA PRO A 104 5.77 -14.07 -12.76
C PRO A 104 4.30 -14.33 -13.03
N LEU A 105 3.95 -14.92 -14.17
CA LEU A 105 2.56 -15.21 -14.50
C LEU A 105 1.95 -16.22 -13.51
N GLU A 106 2.70 -17.26 -13.17
CA GLU A 106 2.24 -18.28 -12.20
C GLU A 106 2.06 -17.67 -10.81
N ALA A 107 2.99 -16.78 -10.40
CA ALA A 107 2.90 -16.11 -9.12
C ALA A 107 1.62 -15.25 -9.03
N ILE A 108 1.29 -14.53 -10.10
CA ILE A 108 0.07 -13.72 -10.16
C ILE A 108 -1.18 -14.60 -10.10
N GLU A 109 -1.18 -15.74 -10.78
CA GLU A 109 -2.30 -16.68 -10.75
C GLU A 109 -2.60 -17.19 -9.33
N LYS A 110 -1.58 -17.35 -8.50
CA LYS A 110 -1.74 -17.79 -7.10
C LYS A 110 -2.43 -16.75 -6.21
N LEU A 111 -2.55 -15.50 -6.67
CA LEU A 111 -3.21 -14.42 -5.94
C LEU A 111 -4.69 -14.27 -6.30
N LYS A 112 -5.19 -15.08 -7.20
CA LYS A 112 -6.59 -15.00 -7.62
C LYS A 112 -7.53 -15.85 -6.76
#